data_76bb0f410e9610a6ada6fa6b1a7a1d09
#
_entry.id   76bb0f410e9610a6ada6fa6b1a7a1d09
#
_cell.length_a   1.000
_cell.length_b   1.000
_cell.length_c   1.000
_cell.angle_alpha   90.00
_cell.angle_beta   90.00
_cell.angle_gamma   90.00
#
_symmetry.space_group_name_H-M   'P 1'
#
loop_
_entity.id
_entity.type
_entity.pdbx_description
1 polymer ?
#
loop_
_entity_poly.entity_id
_entity_poly.type
_entity_poly.pdbx_seq_one_letter_code
_entity_poly.pdbx_strand_id
1 'polypeptide(L)'
;MSGMIATVIEHFAYPGGVRERPNRHAWKACEAQVSVGSNPTSSAMNTEYEAAMRVALDHAELAASAGDVPVGAVVLHKNEIIAARHNEREVLNDPTAHAEVLALRDAAAVLGTWHLDECTLVVTLEPCIMCAGAVINSRIQTLVFGAADLKGGATSSLYNVCADPRLNHNPVVINGVLQHESAALLKNFFEPKRAGN
;
A
#
# COMPACT_ATOMS: atom_id res chain seq x y z
N MET A 1 0.08 9.10 -47.51
CA MET A 1 1.26 8.70 -46.69
C MET A 1 0.72 7.83 -45.57
N SER A 2 0.61 6.57 -45.88
CA SER A 2 0.06 5.54 -45.00
C SER A 2 1.09 4.42 -44.97
N GLY A 3 1.55 4.04 -43.79
CA GLY A 3 2.50 2.93 -43.63
C GLY A 3 3.71 3.31 -42.82
N MET A 4 3.68 2.95 -41.54
CA MET A 4 4.81 2.52 -40.69
C MET A 4 4.39 2.48 -39.21
N ILE A 5 3.40 1.66 -38.89
CA ILE A 5 3.20 1.18 -37.48
C ILE A 5 2.64 -0.25 -37.57
N ALA A 6 3.46 -1.15 -38.05
CA ALA A 6 3.16 -2.59 -37.99
C ALA A 6 4.47 -3.37 -38.15
N THR A 7 5.32 -3.41 -37.10
CA THR A 7 6.39 -4.44 -37.00
C THR A 7 7.13 -4.29 -35.65
N VAL A 8 6.51 -4.58 -34.53
CA VAL A 8 7.21 -4.86 -33.25
C VAL A 8 6.43 -5.85 -32.36
N ILE A 9 5.58 -6.69 -32.93
CA ILE A 9 4.94 -7.77 -32.16
C ILE A 9 5.20 -9.12 -32.84
N GLU A 10 6.44 -9.49 -33.00
CA GLU A 10 6.83 -10.87 -33.28
C GLU A 10 8.23 -11.05 -32.74
N HIS A 11 8.37 -11.58 -31.54
CA HIS A 11 9.47 -12.42 -31.02
C HIS A 11 9.45 -12.53 -29.49
N PHE A 12 8.39 -13.06 -28.93
CA PHE A 12 8.48 -13.75 -27.63
C PHE A 12 7.59 -15.00 -27.68
N ALA A 13 8.03 -15.98 -28.44
CA ALA A 13 7.54 -17.34 -28.29
C ALA A 13 8.24 -18.00 -27.08
N TYR A 14 7.51 -18.19 -25.98
CA TYR A 14 7.93 -19.09 -24.91
C TYR A 14 7.80 -20.53 -25.42
N PRO A 15 8.86 -21.35 -25.37
CA PRO A 15 8.73 -22.78 -25.66
C PRO A 15 7.97 -23.46 -24.53
N GLY A 16 6.94 -24.19 -24.89
CA GLY A 16 5.97 -24.78 -24.02
C GLY A 16 6.53 -25.77 -23.01
N GLY A 17 5.83 -25.85 -21.93
CA GLY A 17 5.89 -26.84 -20.88
C GLY A 17 4.79 -26.56 -19.89
N VAL A 18 3.63 -27.20 -20.08
CA VAL A 18 2.57 -27.24 -19.09
C VAL A 18 3.15 -27.90 -17.83
N ARG A 19 3.58 -27.09 -16.87
CA ARG A 19 3.90 -27.60 -15.52
C ARG A 19 2.59 -27.68 -14.74
N GLU A 20 2.30 -28.86 -14.26
CA GLU A 20 1.19 -29.19 -13.38
C GLU A 20 1.11 -28.22 -12.20
N ARG A 21 -0.13 -27.78 -11.89
CA ARG A 21 -0.41 -26.93 -10.73
C ARG A 21 0.00 -27.65 -9.45
N PRO A 22 0.75 -27.02 -8.53
CA PRO A 22 1.05 -27.62 -7.23
C PRO A 22 -0.24 -27.92 -6.47
N ASN A 23 -0.26 -29.09 -5.87
CA ASN A 23 -1.31 -29.72 -5.11
C ASN A 23 -1.94 -28.78 -4.05
N ARG A 24 -3.28 -28.79 -3.98
CA ARG A 24 -4.13 -27.99 -3.06
C ARG A 24 -3.91 -28.29 -1.57
N HIS A 25 -2.97 -29.10 -1.19
CA HIS A 25 -2.74 -29.53 0.20
C HIS A 25 -1.59 -28.79 0.92
N ALA A 26 -0.89 -27.85 0.26
CA ALA A 26 0.19 -27.07 0.89
C ALA A 26 -0.31 -25.90 1.77
N TRP A 27 -1.61 -25.64 1.84
CA TRP A 27 -2.19 -24.50 2.58
C TRP A 27 -2.43 -24.77 4.07
N LYS A 28 -2.24 -25.99 4.57
CA LYS A 28 -2.51 -26.35 5.98
C LYS A 28 -1.31 -26.25 6.92
N ALA A 29 -0.15 -25.82 6.48
CA ALA A 29 1.06 -25.81 7.29
C ALA A 29 1.51 -24.40 7.74
N CYS A 30 0.72 -23.35 7.58
CA CYS A 30 1.05 -22.01 8.05
C CYS A 30 0.02 -21.44 9.04
N GLU A 31 -0.53 -22.30 9.91
CA GLU A 31 -1.10 -21.90 11.20
C GLU A 31 0.01 -21.85 12.25
N ALA A 32 1.08 -21.12 11.98
CA ALA A 32 2.03 -20.73 13.00
C ALA A 32 1.41 -19.55 13.76
N GLN A 33 1.02 -19.82 14.99
CA GLN A 33 0.59 -18.92 16.03
C GLN A 33 1.32 -17.58 15.96
N VAL A 34 0.63 -16.55 15.47
CA VAL A 34 1.00 -15.17 15.76
C VAL A 34 0.60 -14.96 17.23
N SER A 35 1.52 -15.23 18.13
CA SER A 35 1.41 -14.76 19.50
C SER A 35 1.43 -13.23 19.46
N VAL A 36 0.26 -12.62 19.56
CA VAL A 36 0.13 -11.18 19.82
C VAL A 36 0.68 -10.96 21.24
N GLY A 37 1.99 -10.79 21.32
CA GLY A 37 2.62 -10.28 22.51
C GLY A 37 2.15 -8.84 22.69
N SER A 38 1.38 -8.59 23.76
CA SER A 38 1.05 -7.26 24.24
C SER A 38 2.34 -6.58 24.72
N ASN A 39 3.03 -5.92 23.78
CA ASN A 39 4.24 -5.16 24.10
C ASN A 39 3.78 -3.73 24.44
N PRO A 40 4.08 -3.18 25.65
CA PRO A 40 3.70 -1.82 26.04
C PRO A 40 4.28 -0.72 25.13
N THR A 41 5.32 -1.03 24.36
CA THR A 41 5.87 -0.17 23.30
C THR A 41 4.92 0.03 22.11
N SER A 42 4.01 -0.90 21.82
CA SER A 42 3.05 -0.80 20.72
C SER A 42 2.03 0.32 20.93
N SER A 43 1.54 0.51 22.16
CA SER A 43 0.54 1.55 22.45
C SER A 43 1.10 2.98 22.36
N ALA A 44 2.33 3.20 22.80
CA ALA A 44 2.96 4.52 22.74
C ALA A 44 3.35 4.91 21.29
N MET A 45 3.81 3.94 20.49
CA MET A 45 4.14 4.17 19.09
C MET A 45 2.88 4.42 18.23
N ASN A 46 1.74 3.80 18.58
CA ASN A 46 0.49 4.06 17.86
C ASN A 46 -0.02 5.49 18.06
N THR A 47 0.13 6.08 19.25
CA THR A 47 -0.28 7.47 19.50
C THR A 47 0.58 8.51 18.78
N GLU A 48 1.84 8.19 18.48
CA GLU A 48 2.75 9.09 17.76
C GLU A 48 2.25 9.40 16.33
N TYR A 49 1.66 8.41 15.64
CA TYR A 49 1.21 8.57 14.24
C TYR A 49 -0.29 8.84 14.10
N GLU A 50 -1.05 8.90 15.19
CA GLU A 50 -2.51 9.13 15.11
C GLU A 50 -2.87 10.43 14.41
N ALA A 51 -2.15 11.52 14.68
CA ALA A 51 -2.43 12.81 14.05
C ALA A 51 -2.26 12.73 12.51
N ALA A 52 -1.18 12.10 12.05
CA ALA A 52 -0.92 11.90 10.62
C ALA A 52 -1.93 10.93 9.99
N MET A 53 -2.33 9.87 10.73
CA MET A 53 -3.35 8.93 10.26
C MET A 53 -4.73 9.59 10.13
N ARG A 54 -5.09 10.56 10.99
CA ARG A 54 -6.33 11.33 10.83
C ARG A 54 -6.32 12.14 9.53
N VAL A 55 -5.21 12.80 9.21
CA VAL A 55 -5.07 13.49 7.93
C VAL A 55 -5.18 12.51 6.75
N ALA A 56 -4.59 11.31 6.87
CA ALA A 56 -4.74 10.26 5.85
C ALA A 56 -6.21 9.80 5.71
N LEU A 57 -6.95 9.68 6.82
CA LEU A 57 -8.39 9.35 6.80
C LEU A 57 -9.22 10.45 6.13
N ASP A 58 -8.95 11.73 6.41
CA ASP A 58 -9.61 12.85 5.73
C ASP A 58 -9.39 12.78 4.21
N HIS A 59 -8.18 12.45 3.78
CA HIS A 59 -7.87 12.22 2.37
C HIS A 59 -8.58 10.97 1.80
N ALA A 60 -8.72 9.91 2.57
CA ALA A 60 -9.48 8.73 2.14
C ALA A 60 -10.97 9.05 1.91
N GLU A 61 -11.57 9.95 2.69
CA GLU A 61 -12.94 10.44 2.47
C GLU A 61 -13.07 11.21 1.16
N LEU A 62 -12.03 11.95 0.74
CA LEU A 62 -12.01 12.61 -0.57
C LEU A 62 -12.04 11.59 -1.71
N ALA A 63 -11.28 10.49 -1.61
CA ALA A 63 -11.34 9.39 -2.57
C ALA A 63 -12.75 8.80 -2.65
N ALA A 64 -13.38 8.51 -1.49
CA ALA A 64 -14.75 7.99 -1.44
C ALA A 64 -15.75 8.94 -2.13
N SER A 65 -15.61 10.23 -1.90
CA SER A 65 -16.46 11.28 -2.49
C SER A 65 -16.31 11.37 -4.01
N ALA A 66 -15.11 11.06 -4.51
CA ALA A 66 -14.81 10.97 -5.95
C ALA A 66 -15.19 9.60 -6.56
N GLY A 67 -15.72 8.66 -5.76
CA GLY A 67 -16.13 7.32 -6.23
C GLY A 67 -15.00 6.28 -6.28
N ASP A 68 -13.80 6.64 -5.86
CA ASP A 68 -12.64 5.72 -5.76
C ASP A 68 -12.58 5.03 -4.39
N VAL A 69 -11.78 3.98 -4.29
CA VAL A 69 -11.57 3.24 -3.03
C VAL A 69 -10.96 4.18 -1.99
N PRO A 70 -11.56 4.27 -0.77
CA PRO A 70 -11.16 5.23 0.25
C PRO A 70 -9.83 4.86 0.90
N VAL A 71 -8.76 5.21 0.23
CA VAL A 71 -7.39 5.11 0.74
C VAL A 71 -6.76 6.49 0.70
N GLY A 72 -6.19 6.89 1.83
CA GLY A 72 -5.43 8.12 1.95
C GLY A 72 -4.03 7.83 2.50
N ALA A 73 -3.06 8.61 2.08
CA ALA A 73 -1.68 8.47 2.48
C ALA A 73 -1.02 9.84 2.71
N VAL A 74 -0.19 9.93 3.73
CA VAL A 74 0.65 11.10 4.00
C VAL A 74 2.11 10.69 4.15
N VAL A 75 3.02 11.57 3.75
CA VAL A 75 4.45 11.40 3.98
C VAL A 75 4.90 12.46 4.98
N LEU A 76 5.54 11.98 6.04
CA LEU A 76 6.21 12.82 7.04
C LEU A 76 7.71 12.87 6.76
N HIS A 77 8.30 14.04 6.89
CA HIS A 77 9.74 14.25 6.97
C HIS A 77 10.03 15.05 8.25
N LYS A 78 10.82 14.47 9.17
CA LYS A 78 11.12 15.10 10.48
C LYS A 78 9.86 15.51 11.26
N ASN A 79 8.84 14.62 11.26
CA ASN A 79 7.52 14.80 11.88
C ASN A 79 6.63 15.90 11.26
N GLU A 80 7.02 16.50 10.15
CA GLU A 80 6.19 17.43 9.39
C GLU A 80 5.57 16.75 8.16
N ILE A 81 4.29 16.96 7.90
CA ILE A 81 3.62 16.46 6.71
C ILE A 81 4.12 17.23 5.49
N ILE A 82 4.78 16.55 4.55
CA ILE A 82 5.29 17.14 3.32
C ILE A 82 4.49 16.74 2.08
N ALA A 83 3.68 15.68 2.17
CA ALA A 83 2.78 15.27 1.11
C ALA A 83 1.56 14.57 1.73
N ALA A 84 0.37 14.80 1.13
CA ALA A 84 -0.87 14.14 1.49
C ALA A 84 -1.70 13.90 0.22
N ARG A 85 -2.09 12.65 -0.02
CA ARG A 85 -2.81 12.22 -1.23
C ARG A 85 -3.86 11.15 -0.91
N HIS A 86 -4.72 10.92 -1.86
CA HIS A 86 -5.72 9.85 -1.84
C HIS A 86 -5.69 9.07 -3.16
N ASN A 87 -6.41 7.96 -3.21
CA ASN A 87 -6.59 7.24 -4.47
C ASN A 87 -7.26 8.12 -5.51
N GLU A 88 -6.69 8.12 -6.72
CA GLU A 88 -7.18 8.88 -7.89
C GLU A 88 -7.24 8.01 -9.15
N ARG A 89 -7.40 6.69 -9.02
CA ARG A 89 -7.40 5.76 -10.15
C ARG A 89 -8.53 6.01 -11.12
N GLU A 90 -9.73 6.21 -10.60
CA GLU A 90 -10.93 6.46 -11.41
C GLU A 90 -10.87 7.87 -12.04
N VAL A 91 -10.44 8.88 -11.30
CA VAL A 91 -10.36 10.27 -11.77
C VAL A 91 -9.29 10.45 -12.85
N LEU A 92 -8.11 9.84 -12.66
CA LEU A 92 -6.98 9.95 -13.58
C LEU A 92 -6.99 8.86 -14.66
N ASN A 93 -7.86 7.85 -14.56
CA ASN A 93 -7.83 6.64 -15.39
C ASN A 93 -6.43 6.00 -15.42
N ASP A 94 -5.76 5.99 -14.24
CA ASP A 94 -4.40 5.49 -14.05
C ASP A 94 -4.41 4.35 -13.02
N PRO A 95 -4.09 3.09 -13.41
CA PRO A 95 -4.07 1.94 -12.50
C PRO A 95 -3.01 2.07 -11.39
N THR A 96 -2.06 2.97 -11.53
CA THR A 96 -0.98 3.19 -10.55
C THR A 96 -1.24 4.37 -9.61
N ALA A 97 -2.32 5.14 -9.80
CA ALA A 97 -2.66 6.30 -9.00
C ALA A 97 -3.22 5.92 -7.61
N HIS A 98 -2.51 5.06 -6.89
CA HIS A 98 -2.76 4.76 -5.50
C HIS A 98 -2.24 5.88 -4.60
N ALA A 99 -2.90 6.12 -3.49
CA ALA A 99 -2.56 7.18 -2.54
C ALA A 99 -1.08 7.18 -2.15
N GLU A 100 -0.52 5.99 -1.90
CA GLU A 100 0.87 5.81 -1.50
C GLU A 100 1.83 6.25 -2.61
N VAL A 101 1.58 5.81 -3.86
CA VAL A 101 2.44 6.13 -5.00
C VAL A 101 2.42 7.63 -5.27
N LEU A 102 1.23 8.25 -5.22
CA LEU A 102 1.07 9.69 -5.41
C LEU A 102 1.77 10.48 -4.29
N ALA A 103 1.60 10.08 -3.03
CA ALA A 103 2.23 10.74 -1.89
C ALA A 103 3.76 10.63 -1.93
N LEU A 104 4.31 9.47 -2.30
CA LEU A 104 5.76 9.27 -2.47
C LEU A 104 6.33 10.16 -3.60
N ARG A 105 5.61 10.28 -4.72
CA ARG A 105 6.01 11.15 -5.83
C ARG A 105 6.03 12.62 -5.42
N ASP A 106 5.01 13.08 -4.71
CA ASP A 106 4.93 14.47 -4.24
C ASP A 106 6.02 14.75 -3.20
N ALA A 107 6.27 13.83 -2.26
CA ALA A 107 7.35 13.95 -1.28
C ALA A 107 8.73 14.04 -1.95
N ALA A 108 8.97 13.19 -2.97
CA ALA A 108 10.21 13.22 -3.75
C ALA A 108 10.40 14.57 -4.48
N ALA A 109 9.32 15.14 -5.02
CA ALA A 109 9.34 16.45 -5.65
C ALA A 109 9.64 17.58 -4.65
N VAL A 110 9.02 17.52 -3.45
CA VAL A 110 9.25 18.52 -2.38
C VAL A 110 10.71 18.48 -1.89
N LEU A 111 11.27 17.27 -1.71
CA LEU A 111 12.65 17.12 -1.23
C LEU A 111 13.71 17.23 -2.34
N GLY A 112 13.30 17.23 -3.61
CA GLY A 112 14.21 17.27 -4.75
C GLY A 112 15.07 16.00 -4.90
N THR A 113 14.64 14.88 -4.33
CA THR A 113 15.33 13.59 -4.37
C THR A 113 14.33 12.44 -4.30
N TRP A 114 14.66 11.33 -4.97
CA TRP A 114 13.86 10.09 -4.85
C TRP A 114 14.19 9.27 -3.60
N HIS A 115 15.29 9.59 -2.89
CA HIS A 115 15.67 9.02 -1.62
C HIS A 115 14.86 9.65 -0.48
N LEU A 116 14.00 8.86 0.15
CA LEU A 116 13.13 9.29 1.25
C LEU A 116 13.57 8.63 2.57
N ASP A 117 14.88 8.53 2.81
CA ASP A 117 15.48 7.76 3.90
C ASP A 117 15.06 8.25 5.30
N GLU A 118 14.75 9.54 5.47
CA GLU A 118 14.28 10.14 6.74
C GLU A 118 12.76 10.33 6.78
N CYS A 119 12.03 9.67 5.86
CA CYS A 119 10.59 9.85 5.75
C CYS A 119 9.81 8.67 6.34
N THR A 120 8.61 8.99 6.83
CA THR A 120 7.59 8.02 7.23
C THR A 120 6.39 8.12 6.30
N LEU A 121 5.98 7.00 5.72
CA LEU A 121 4.70 6.89 5.01
C LEU A 121 3.64 6.39 5.98
N VAL A 122 2.54 7.15 6.12
CA VAL A 122 1.35 6.77 6.89
C VAL A 122 0.19 6.59 5.92
N VAL A 123 -0.46 5.42 5.91
CA VAL A 123 -1.54 5.07 4.98
C VAL A 123 -2.69 4.37 5.70
N THR A 124 -3.93 4.62 5.28
CA THR A 124 -5.12 4.07 5.95
C THR A 124 -5.29 2.56 5.74
N LEU A 125 -4.76 1.99 4.66
CA LEU A 125 -4.87 0.58 4.32
C LEU A 125 -3.47 -0.03 4.11
N GLU A 126 -3.30 -1.30 4.46
CA GLU A 126 -2.07 -2.04 4.19
C GLU A 126 -1.70 -1.97 2.69
N PRO A 127 -0.46 -1.54 2.35
CA PRO A 127 -0.04 -1.40 0.97
C PRO A 127 -0.09 -2.70 0.18
N CYS A 128 -0.58 -2.62 -1.06
CA CYS A 128 -0.53 -3.71 -2.02
C CYS A 128 0.91 -3.96 -2.52
N ILE A 129 1.11 -5.00 -3.32
CA ILE A 129 2.45 -5.38 -3.82
C ILE A 129 3.13 -4.26 -4.63
N MET A 130 2.37 -3.48 -5.41
CA MET A 130 2.89 -2.34 -6.15
C MET A 130 3.38 -1.23 -5.21
N CYS A 131 2.56 -0.87 -4.22
CA CYS A 131 2.88 0.20 -3.27
C CYS A 131 4.00 -0.21 -2.31
N ALA A 132 4.01 -1.45 -1.82
CA ALA A 132 5.11 -1.98 -1.01
C ALA A 132 6.44 -1.95 -1.79
N GLY A 133 6.41 -2.28 -3.08
CA GLY A 133 7.56 -2.13 -3.98
C GLY A 133 8.02 -0.67 -4.12
N ALA A 134 7.08 0.28 -4.23
CA ALA A 134 7.39 1.71 -4.28
C ALA A 134 8.02 2.22 -2.97
N VAL A 135 7.51 1.78 -1.80
CA VAL A 135 8.08 2.07 -0.47
C VAL A 135 9.54 1.62 -0.37
N ILE A 136 9.83 0.38 -0.80
CA ILE A 136 11.20 -0.17 -0.79
C ILE A 136 12.11 0.63 -1.73
N ASN A 137 11.64 0.90 -2.96
CA ASN A 137 12.43 1.61 -3.95
C ASN A 137 12.71 3.06 -3.56
N SER A 138 11.78 3.74 -2.91
CA SER A 138 11.94 5.12 -2.44
C SER A 138 12.76 5.24 -1.15
N ARG A 139 13.15 4.14 -0.51
CA ARG A 139 13.93 4.12 0.74
C ARG A 139 13.18 4.69 1.94
N ILE A 140 11.87 4.60 1.99
CA ILE A 140 11.09 5.02 3.15
C ILE A 140 11.62 4.32 4.41
N GLN A 141 11.92 5.11 5.46
CA GLN A 141 12.44 4.59 6.71
C GLN A 141 11.39 3.82 7.51
N THR A 142 10.18 4.39 7.60
CA THR A 142 9.07 3.82 8.38
C THR A 142 7.80 3.80 7.55
N LEU A 143 7.13 2.66 7.54
CA LEU A 143 5.80 2.46 6.97
C LEU A 143 4.81 2.23 8.09
N VAL A 144 3.79 3.07 8.16
CA VAL A 144 2.70 2.98 9.14
C VAL A 144 1.40 2.73 8.40
N PHE A 145 0.60 1.74 8.81
CA PHE A 145 -0.72 1.55 8.21
C PHE A 145 -1.83 1.28 9.22
N GLY A 146 -3.07 1.61 8.83
CA GLY A 146 -4.27 1.43 9.65
C GLY A 146 -4.80 0.01 9.56
N ALA A 147 -5.71 -0.25 8.62
CA ALA A 147 -6.35 -1.54 8.43
C ALA A 147 -5.48 -2.53 7.64
N ALA A 148 -5.50 -3.80 8.02
CA ALA A 148 -4.89 -4.88 7.23
C ALA A 148 -5.74 -5.19 5.98
N ASP A 149 -5.08 -5.52 4.86
CA ASP A 149 -5.73 -6.00 3.64
C ASP A 149 -5.46 -7.50 3.43
N LEU A 150 -6.42 -8.33 3.86
CA LEU A 150 -6.31 -9.79 3.72
C LEU A 150 -6.38 -10.29 2.26
N LYS A 151 -6.68 -9.41 1.29
CA LYS A 151 -6.84 -9.77 -0.13
C LYS A 151 -5.71 -9.29 -1.02
N GLY A 152 -5.06 -8.19 -0.67
CA GLY A 152 -4.05 -7.54 -1.50
C GLY A 152 -2.82 -7.06 -0.74
N GLY A 153 -2.83 -7.12 0.60
CA GLY A 153 -1.76 -6.61 1.44
C GLY A 153 -0.43 -7.32 1.24
N ALA A 154 0.64 -6.55 1.16
CA ALA A 154 1.97 -7.07 0.84
C ALA A 154 3.04 -6.74 1.89
N THR A 155 2.63 -6.29 3.07
CA THR A 155 3.56 -5.94 4.16
C THR A 155 3.44 -6.86 5.36
N SER A 156 2.32 -7.59 5.51
CA SER A 156 2.10 -8.53 6.61
C SER A 156 0.99 -9.56 6.35
N SER A 157 0.02 -9.28 5.45
CA SER A 157 -1.15 -10.14 5.22
C SER A 157 -0.87 -11.26 4.21
N LEU A 158 -1.00 -11.02 2.88
CA LEU A 158 -0.73 -12.05 1.86
C LEU A 158 0.77 -12.25 1.61
N TYR A 159 1.51 -11.16 1.60
CA TYR A 159 2.95 -11.15 1.40
C TYR A 159 3.62 -10.35 2.50
N ASN A 160 4.92 -10.53 2.68
CA ASN A 160 5.74 -9.74 3.60
C ASN A 160 7.00 -9.29 2.88
N VAL A 161 6.84 -8.50 1.82
CA VAL A 161 7.98 -8.05 1.00
C VAL A 161 8.84 -7.03 1.74
N CYS A 162 8.28 -6.26 2.67
CA CYS A 162 9.02 -5.29 3.46
C CYS A 162 10.01 -5.92 4.44
N ALA A 163 9.86 -7.20 4.76
CA ALA A 163 10.78 -7.93 5.64
C ALA A 163 11.67 -8.94 4.88
N ASP A 164 11.66 -8.96 3.54
CA ASP A 164 12.47 -9.88 2.77
C ASP A 164 13.96 -9.47 2.81
N PRO A 165 14.86 -10.27 3.42
CA PRO A 165 16.26 -9.90 3.60
C PRO A 165 17.07 -9.89 2.29
N ARG A 166 16.50 -10.37 1.19
CA ARG A 166 17.13 -10.33 -0.13
C ARG A 166 17.00 -8.97 -0.81
N LEU A 167 16.08 -8.14 -0.33
CA LEU A 167 15.89 -6.78 -0.82
C LEU A 167 16.91 -5.84 -0.18
N ASN A 168 17.27 -4.81 -0.92
CA ASN A 168 18.31 -3.86 -0.54
C ASN A 168 17.84 -2.77 0.45
N HIS A 169 16.56 -2.81 0.86
CA HIS A 169 15.97 -1.92 1.84
C HIS A 169 14.76 -2.59 2.52
N ASN A 170 14.69 -2.46 3.84
CA ASN A 170 13.59 -2.96 4.64
C ASN A 170 13.11 -1.84 5.57
N PRO A 171 11.94 -1.25 5.35
CA PRO A 171 11.39 -0.24 6.24
C PRO A 171 10.97 -0.84 7.58
N VAL A 172 10.96 -0.04 8.64
CA VAL A 172 10.25 -0.40 9.87
C VAL A 172 8.76 -0.38 9.58
N VAL A 173 8.04 -1.46 9.89
CA VAL A 173 6.60 -1.56 9.66
C VAL A 173 5.84 -1.48 10.98
N ILE A 174 4.90 -0.52 11.08
CA ILE A 174 3.99 -0.31 12.21
C ILE A 174 2.55 -0.45 11.68
N ASN A 175 1.76 -1.29 12.31
CA ASN A 175 0.39 -1.55 11.90
C ASN A 175 -0.63 -1.21 12.99
N GLY A 176 -1.90 -1.08 12.59
CA GLY A 176 -3.02 -0.96 13.51
C GLY A 176 -3.29 0.45 14.04
N VAL A 177 -2.66 1.49 13.48
CA VAL A 177 -2.93 2.88 13.87
C VAL A 177 -4.29 3.31 13.35
N LEU A 178 -5.23 3.64 14.25
CA LEU A 178 -6.64 3.92 13.93
C LEU A 178 -7.27 2.84 13.01
N GLN A 179 -6.96 1.57 13.30
CA GLN A 179 -7.39 0.43 12.48
C GLN A 179 -8.90 0.36 12.30
N HIS A 180 -9.66 0.65 13.36
CA HIS A 180 -11.13 0.52 13.34
C HIS A 180 -11.75 1.59 12.45
N GLU A 181 -11.27 2.82 12.50
CA GLU A 181 -11.71 3.93 11.68
C GLU A 181 -11.39 3.66 10.20
N SER A 182 -10.17 3.21 9.91
CA SER A 182 -9.74 2.83 8.56
C SER A 182 -10.58 1.70 7.97
N ALA A 183 -10.84 0.65 8.75
CA ALA A 183 -11.66 -0.48 8.32
C ALA A 183 -13.14 -0.08 8.13
N ALA A 184 -13.68 0.79 8.99
CA ALA A 184 -15.06 1.27 8.90
C ALA A 184 -15.28 2.05 7.59
N LEU A 185 -14.34 2.92 7.21
CA LEU A 185 -14.44 3.71 5.99
C LEU A 185 -14.51 2.81 4.74
N LEU A 186 -13.65 1.80 4.66
CA LEU A 186 -13.66 0.80 3.58
C LEU A 186 -14.96 0.00 3.56
N LYS A 187 -15.42 -0.46 4.72
CA LYS A 187 -16.67 -1.21 4.85
C LYS A 187 -17.84 -0.41 4.32
N ASN A 188 -18.00 0.83 4.78
CA ASN A 188 -19.10 1.71 4.38
C ASN A 188 -19.09 1.97 2.86
N PHE A 189 -17.94 2.08 2.23
CA PHE A 189 -17.82 2.27 0.80
C PHE A 189 -18.26 1.05 -0.02
N PHE A 190 -17.95 -0.17 0.47
CA PHE A 190 -18.25 -1.40 -0.27
C PHE A 190 -19.61 -2.01 0.05
N GLU A 191 -20.24 -1.71 1.19
CA GLU A 191 -21.56 -2.26 1.55
C GLU A 191 -22.65 -1.99 0.51
N PRO A 192 -22.86 -0.75 0.03
CA PRO A 192 -23.88 -0.48 -0.99
C PRO A 192 -23.63 -1.19 -2.31
N LYS A 193 -22.34 -1.34 -2.69
CA LYS A 193 -21.94 -1.99 -3.92
C LYS A 193 -22.15 -3.51 -3.90
N ARG A 194 -22.22 -4.13 -2.71
CA ARG A 194 -22.51 -5.56 -2.54
C ARG A 194 -24.00 -5.86 -2.49
N ALA A 195 -24.82 -4.91 -2.03
CA ALA A 195 -26.28 -5.05 -1.96
C ALA A 195 -26.97 -4.88 -3.32
N GLY A 196 -26.28 -4.34 -4.34
CA GLY A 196 -26.79 -4.10 -5.69
C GLY A 196 -26.43 -5.20 -6.72
N ASN A 197 -25.72 -6.26 -6.32
CA ASN A 197 -25.44 -7.46 -7.09
C ASN A 197 -26.14 -8.66 -6.45
#